data_3739c676a4b0a5ec1d27a79fba2677b4
#
_entry.id   3739c676a4b0a5ec1d27a79fba2677b4
#
_cell.length_a   1.000
_cell.length_b   1.000
_cell.length_c   1.000
_cell.angle_alpha   90.00
_cell.angle_beta   90.00
_cell.angle_gamma   90.00
#
_symmetry.space_group_name_H-M   'P 1'
#
loop_
_entity.id
_entity.type
_entity.pdbx_description
1 polymer ?
#
loop_
_entity_poly.entity_id
_entity_poly.type
_entity_poly.pdbx_seq_one_letter_code
_entity_poly.pdbx_strand_id
1 'polypeptide(L)'
;MNVIIRKGIPEDFPAIYNLIQEFSVFQKTPEKVIITLEQMRENNHLFQCFVVEYEDTSIIGFASFFMAYYSWSGKALYLDDLYVKKEYRGHQIGTQLLDKLIDHANLERCTKVRWQVSNWNKEAIEFYKKMGAKVDDTEINCDLYL
;
A
#
# COMPACT_ATOMS: atom_id res chain seq x y z
N MET A 1 -21.68 -0.37 -0.33
CA MET A 1 -20.94 0.90 -0.56
C MET A 1 -20.30 0.85 -1.94
N ASN A 2 -20.60 1.82 -2.74
CA ASN A 2 -20.09 1.87 -4.10
C ASN A 2 -18.77 2.62 -4.15
N VAL A 3 -17.69 1.91 -4.39
CA VAL A 3 -16.37 2.49 -4.57
C VAL A 3 -15.81 2.11 -5.92
N ILE A 4 -14.95 2.95 -6.47
CA ILE A 4 -14.18 2.67 -7.68
C ILE A 4 -12.72 2.54 -7.27
N ILE A 5 -12.10 1.43 -7.62
CA ILE A 5 -10.66 1.24 -7.41
C ILE A 5 -9.99 1.40 -8.78
N ARG A 6 -9.16 2.40 -8.89
CA ARG A 6 -8.47 2.75 -10.14
C ARG A 6 -7.02 3.10 -9.89
N LYS A 7 -6.25 3.11 -10.96
CA LYS A 7 -4.85 3.56 -10.88
C LYS A 7 -4.80 5.03 -10.46
N GLY A 8 -3.91 5.35 -9.52
CA GLY A 8 -3.66 6.73 -9.11
C GLY A 8 -2.93 7.51 -10.19
N ILE A 9 -3.26 8.79 -10.28
CA ILE A 9 -2.64 9.75 -11.20
C ILE A 9 -2.08 10.92 -10.39
N PRO A 10 -1.19 11.76 -10.97
CA PRO A 10 -0.60 12.87 -10.23
C PRO A 10 -1.60 13.82 -9.58
N GLU A 11 -2.78 13.99 -10.16
CA GLU A 11 -3.85 14.82 -9.62
C GLU A 11 -4.40 14.27 -8.29
N ASP A 12 -4.20 12.99 -8.00
CA ASP A 12 -4.58 12.37 -6.73
C ASP A 12 -3.56 12.60 -5.62
N PHE A 13 -2.36 13.04 -5.94
CA PHE A 13 -1.25 13.13 -4.98
C PHE A 13 -1.56 13.96 -3.73
N PRO A 14 -2.23 15.12 -3.81
CA PRO A 14 -2.60 15.84 -2.59
C PRO A 14 -3.45 15.00 -1.64
N ALA A 15 -4.44 14.28 -2.16
CA ALA A 15 -5.30 13.41 -1.35
C ALA A 15 -4.50 12.22 -0.79
N ILE A 16 -3.66 11.60 -1.60
CA ILE A 16 -2.80 10.49 -1.17
C ILE A 16 -1.83 10.95 -0.07
N TYR A 17 -1.23 12.12 -0.23
CA TYR A 17 -0.30 12.66 0.77
C TYR A 17 -0.99 12.85 2.13
N ASN A 18 -2.24 13.33 2.12
CA ASN A 18 -3.02 13.46 3.35
C ASN A 18 -3.29 12.08 3.98
N LEU A 19 -3.59 11.07 3.17
CA LEU A 19 -3.80 9.71 3.66
C LEU A 19 -2.51 9.10 4.22
N ILE A 20 -1.36 9.39 3.61
CA ILE A 20 -0.06 8.96 4.14
C ILE A 20 0.16 9.52 5.54
N GLN A 21 -0.15 10.79 5.75
CA GLN A 21 -0.02 11.43 7.05
C GLN A 21 -0.99 10.80 8.07
N GLU A 22 -2.25 10.56 7.70
CA GLU A 22 -3.20 9.85 8.57
C GLU A 22 -2.67 8.47 8.96
N PHE A 23 -2.16 7.73 7.99
CA PHE A 23 -1.63 6.39 8.22
C PHE A 23 -0.45 6.40 9.18
N SER A 24 0.44 7.37 9.05
CA SER A 24 1.60 7.50 9.93
C SER A 24 1.19 7.72 11.41
N VAL A 25 0.12 8.45 11.63
CA VAL A 25 -0.45 8.63 12.97
C VAL A 25 -1.04 7.32 13.48
N PHE A 26 -1.78 6.60 12.64
CA PHE A 26 -2.30 5.28 12.98
C PHE A 26 -1.17 4.31 13.36
N GLN A 27 -0.07 4.32 12.62
CA GLN A 27 1.12 3.49 12.89
C GLN A 27 1.97 4.00 14.05
N LYS A 28 1.58 5.12 14.67
CA LYS A 28 2.29 5.74 15.80
C LYS A 28 3.71 6.21 15.44
N THR A 29 3.95 6.53 14.19
CA THR A 29 5.26 6.96 13.68
C THR A 29 5.16 8.16 12.73
N PRO A 30 4.43 9.26 13.11
CA PRO A 30 4.26 10.40 12.21
C PRO A 30 5.58 11.07 11.84
N GLU A 31 6.59 10.97 12.69
CA GLU A 31 7.94 11.52 12.45
C GLU A 31 8.69 10.84 11.32
N LYS A 32 8.24 9.66 10.88
CA LYS A 32 8.87 8.94 9.76
C LYS A 32 8.47 9.48 8.40
N VAL A 33 7.41 10.28 8.31
CA VAL A 33 7.00 10.89 7.04
C VAL A 33 7.85 12.12 6.80
N ILE A 34 8.85 11.97 5.95
CA ILE A 34 9.80 13.03 5.60
C ILE A 34 9.61 13.52 4.16
N ILE A 35 8.80 12.81 3.37
CA ILE A 35 8.50 13.18 1.98
C ILE A 35 7.58 14.40 1.94
N THR A 36 7.75 15.25 0.93
CA THR A 36 6.84 16.36 0.65
C THR A 36 5.99 16.04 -0.58
N LEU A 37 4.87 16.74 -0.72
CA LEU A 37 4.02 16.63 -1.91
C LEU A 37 4.79 16.99 -3.18
N GLU A 38 5.67 17.99 -3.11
CA GLU A 38 6.51 18.40 -4.22
C GLU A 38 7.45 17.27 -4.67
N GLN A 39 8.09 16.60 -3.70
CA GLN A 39 8.95 15.45 -3.99
C GLN A 39 8.16 14.30 -4.62
N MET A 40 6.93 14.05 -4.16
CA MET A 40 6.06 13.05 -4.80
C MET A 40 5.82 13.38 -6.28
N ARG A 41 5.58 14.64 -6.58
CA ARG A 41 5.38 15.10 -7.96
C ARG A 41 6.63 14.94 -8.80
N GLU A 42 7.79 15.28 -8.27
CA GLU A 42 9.08 15.09 -8.94
C GLU A 42 9.37 13.61 -9.22
N ASN A 43 8.97 12.74 -8.30
CA ASN A 43 9.22 11.31 -8.38
C ASN A 43 8.00 10.52 -8.90
N ASN A 44 7.08 11.16 -9.62
CA ASN A 44 5.83 10.52 -10.03
C ASN A 44 6.04 9.23 -10.84
N HIS A 45 7.13 9.12 -11.58
CA HIS A 45 7.47 7.94 -12.37
C HIS A 45 7.86 6.73 -11.51
N LEU A 46 8.20 6.95 -10.24
CA LEU A 46 8.55 5.89 -9.29
C LEU A 46 7.35 5.49 -8.42
N PHE A 47 6.42 6.41 -8.20
CA PHE A 47 5.30 6.20 -7.30
C PHE A 47 4.11 5.62 -8.06
N GLN A 48 3.82 4.34 -7.79
CA GLN A 48 2.66 3.66 -8.36
C GLN A 48 1.66 3.35 -7.25
N CYS A 49 0.37 3.51 -7.53
CA CYS A 49 -0.66 3.22 -6.55
C CYS A 49 -2.00 2.92 -7.23
N PHE A 50 -2.86 2.26 -6.46
CA PHE A 50 -4.30 2.25 -6.69
C PHE A 50 -4.96 3.13 -5.65
N VAL A 51 -5.99 3.84 -6.04
CA VAL A 51 -6.80 4.69 -5.16
C VAL A 51 -8.22 4.17 -5.10
N VAL A 52 -8.87 4.42 -3.97
CA VAL A 52 -10.28 4.13 -3.77
C VAL A 52 -11.04 5.44 -3.84
N GLU A 53 -11.87 5.59 -4.86
CA GLU A 53 -12.71 6.76 -5.07
C GLU A 53 -14.14 6.46 -4.63
N TYR A 54 -14.70 7.34 -3.85
CA TYR A 54 -16.06 7.23 -3.33
C TYR A 54 -16.84 8.51 -3.65
N GLU A 55 -18.07 8.35 -4.13
CA GLU A 55 -18.95 9.48 -4.48
C GLU A 55 -18.27 10.54 -5.35
N ASP A 56 -17.84 10.11 -6.53
CA ASP A 56 -17.33 10.92 -7.67
C ASP A 56 -15.95 11.56 -7.48
N THR A 57 -15.50 11.86 -6.27
CA THR A 57 -14.24 12.62 -6.14
C THR A 57 -13.43 12.34 -4.89
N SER A 58 -14.03 11.77 -3.87
CA SER A 58 -13.35 11.59 -2.59
C SER A 58 -12.42 10.38 -2.61
N ILE A 59 -11.13 10.60 -2.40
CA ILE A 59 -10.17 9.50 -2.26
C ILE A 59 -10.16 9.08 -0.80
N ILE A 60 -10.66 7.89 -0.51
CA ILE A 60 -10.84 7.37 0.85
C ILE A 60 -9.84 6.28 1.23
N GLY A 61 -9.01 5.86 0.30
CA GLY A 61 -8.00 4.84 0.54
C GLY A 61 -7.03 4.74 -0.61
N PHE A 62 -5.91 4.08 -0.38
CA PHE A 62 -4.91 3.85 -1.41
C PHE A 62 -4.06 2.64 -1.08
N ALA A 63 -3.41 2.10 -2.09
CA ALA A 63 -2.36 1.12 -1.95
C ALA A 63 -1.20 1.50 -2.86
N SER A 64 -0.04 1.77 -2.28
CA SER A 64 1.17 2.08 -3.02
C SER A 64 2.05 0.85 -3.16
N PHE A 65 2.70 0.73 -4.31
CA PHE A 65 3.52 -0.44 -4.61
C PHE A 65 4.63 -0.10 -5.59
N PHE A 66 5.58 -1.00 -5.68
CA PHE A 66 6.63 -0.93 -6.70
C PHE A 66 6.97 -2.34 -7.19
N MET A 67 7.53 -2.42 -8.39
CA MET A 67 8.03 -3.68 -8.93
C MET A 67 9.46 -3.90 -8.43
N ALA A 68 9.67 -5.05 -7.80
CA ALA A 68 10.97 -5.49 -7.33
C ALA A 68 11.48 -6.64 -8.20
N TYR A 69 12.78 -6.77 -8.30
CA TYR A 69 13.39 -7.92 -8.96
C TYR A 69 14.35 -8.61 -8.00
N TYR A 70 13.95 -9.78 -7.53
CA TYR A 70 14.77 -10.60 -6.63
C TYR A 70 15.63 -11.55 -7.45
N SER A 71 16.92 -11.60 -7.16
CA SER A 71 17.85 -12.41 -7.93
C SER A 71 17.51 -13.91 -7.92
N TRP A 72 16.85 -14.39 -6.87
CA TRP A 72 16.49 -15.81 -6.75
C TRP A 72 15.08 -16.14 -7.27
N SER A 73 14.15 -15.20 -7.17
CA SER A 73 12.75 -15.48 -7.46
C SER A 73 12.15 -14.63 -8.57
N GLY A 74 12.86 -13.64 -9.07
CA GLY A 74 12.46 -12.81 -10.20
C GLY A 74 11.55 -11.66 -9.81
N LYS A 75 10.68 -11.31 -10.73
CA LYS A 75 9.80 -10.13 -10.60
C LYS A 75 8.75 -10.35 -9.51
N ALA A 76 8.60 -9.36 -8.67
CA ALA A 76 7.61 -9.34 -7.59
C ALA A 76 6.96 -7.97 -7.48
N LEU A 77 5.71 -7.93 -7.04
CA LEU A 77 5.07 -6.69 -6.63
C LEU A 77 5.30 -6.51 -5.14
N TYR A 78 5.91 -5.40 -4.76
CA TYR A 78 6.08 -5.05 -3.35
C TYR A 78 5.04 -4.01 -2.97
N LEU A 79 4.12 -4.41 -2.10
CA LEU A 79 3.11 -3.51 -1.53
C LEU A 79 3.75 -2.74 -0.38
N ASP A 80 3.85 -1.42 -0.54
CA ASP A 80 4.43 -0.54 0.47
C ASP A 80 3.39 -0.17 1.52
N ASP A 81 2.36 0.58 1.13
CA ASP A 81 1.29 1.00 2.04
C ASP A 81 -0.07 0.58 1.53
N LEU A 82 -0.93 0.15 2.44
CA LEU A 82 -2.35 -0.05 2.19
C LEU A 82 -3.13 0.59 3.32
N TYR A 83 -3.93 1.58 3.00
CA TYR A 83 -4.66 2.35 4.00
C TYR A 83 -6.05 2.71 3.52
N VAL A 84 -7.04 2.57 4.41
CA VAL A 84 -8.41 3.01 4.19
C VAL A 84 -8.81 3.88 5.39
N LYS A 85 -9.41 5.03 5.13
CA LYS A 85 -9.89 5.93 6.18
C LYS A 85 -10.76 5.17 7.18
N LYS A 86 -10.58 5.49 8.45
CA LYS A 86 -11.22 4.79 9.56
C LYS A 86 -12.75 4.69 9.41
N GLU A 87 -13.39 5.77 9.00
CA GLU A 87 -14.85 5.86 8.87
C GLU A 87 -15.41 4.99 7.74
N TYR A 88 -14.57 4.51 6.84
CA TYR A 88 -14.96 3.65 5.71
C TYR A 88 -14.53 2.19 5.89
N ARG A 89 -13.95 1.84 7.02
CA ARG A 89 -13.53 0.45 7.30
C ARG A 89 -14.75 -0.41 7.58
N GLY A 90 -14.58 -1.74 7.48
CA GLY A 90 -15.67 -2.70 7.71
C GLY A 90 -16.53 -2.95 6.46
N HIS A 91 -16.14 -2.42 5.30
CA HIS A 91 -16.84 -2.62 4.01
C HIS A 91 -16.01 -3.41 3.01
N GLN A 92 -15.01 -4.14 3.49
CA GLN A 92 -14.12 -4.97 2.65
C GLN A 92 -13.31 -4.18 1.61
N ILE A 93 -13.15 -2.89 1.78
CA ILE A 93 -12.40 -2.04 0.83
C ILE A 93 -10.92 -2.44 0.80
N GLY A 94 -10.34 -2.70 1.96
CA GLY A 94 -8.94 -3.17 2.04
C GLY A 94 -8.74 -4.48 1.30
N THR A 95 -9.68 -5.41 1.41
CA THR A 95 -9.67 -6.68 0.67
C THR A 95 -9.77 -6.43 -0.84
N GLN A 96 -10.65 -5.55 -1.26
CA GLN A 96 -10.80 -5.19 -2.68
C GLN A 96 -9.51 -4.56 -3.24
N LEU A 97 -8.86 -3.69 -2.46
CA LEU A 97 -7.58 -3.11 -2.85
C LEU A 97 -6.50 -4.19 -3.01
N LEU A 98 -6.43 -5.10 -2.07
CA LEU A 98 -5.45 -6.19 -2.12
C LEU A 98 -5.72 -7.12 -3.30
N ASP A 99 -6.98 -7.44 -3.57
CA ASP A 99 -7.36 -8.23 -4.74
C ASP A 99 -6.94 -7.53 -6.04
N LYS A 100 -7.11 -6.22 -6.10
CA LYS A 100 -6.68 -5.43 -7.26
C LYS A 100 -5.17 -5.50 -7.48
N LEU A 101 -4.40 -5.45 -6.39
CA LEU A 101 -2.94 -5.59 -6.44
C LEU A 101 -2.53 -6.99 -6.91
N ILE A 102 -3.20 -8.02 -6.40
CA ILE A 102 -2.93 -9.41 -6.80
C ILE A 102 -3.23 -9.61 -8.28
N ASP A 103 -4.36 -9.09 -8.76
CA ASP A 103 -4.70 -9.15 -10.19
C ASP A 103 -3.63 -8.45 -11.03
N HIS A 104 -3.19 -7.27 -10.59
CA HIS A 104 -2.13 -6.53 -11.28
C HIS A 104 -0.82 -7.31 -11.30
N ALA A 105 -0.44 -7.91 -10.18
CA ALA A 105 0.75 -8.75 -10.08
C ALA A 105 0.69 -9.94 -11.05
N ASN A 106 -0.47 -10.57 -11.17
CA ASN A 106 -0.67 -11.68 -12.11
C ASN A 106 -0.56 -11.20 -13.56
N LEU A 107 -1.16 -10.08 -13.91
CA LEU A 107 -1.05 -9.49 -15.24
C LEU A 107 0.41 -9.17 -15.59
N GLU A 108 1.17 -8.69 -14.61
CA GLU A 108 2.59 -8.36 -14.77
C GLU A 108 3.52 -9.57 -14.65
N ARG A 109 2.96 -10.76 -14.50
CA ARG A 109 3.70 -12.03 -14.37
C ARG A 109 4.67 -12.05 -13.19
N CYS A 110 4.27 -11.48 -12.08
CA CYS A 110 5.03 -11.55 -10.84
C CYS A 110 4.96 -12.95 -10.25
N THR A 111 6.02 -13.35 -9.54
CA THR A 111 6.07 -14.63 -8.83
C THR A 111 5.44 -14.56 -7.45
N LYS A 112 5.35 -13.34 -6.89
CA LYS A 112 4.75 -13.11 -5.57
C LYS A 112 4.36 -11.64 -5.40
N VAL A 113 3.53 -11.41 -4.40
CA VAL A 113 3.28 -10.10 -3.80
C VAL A 113 3.89 -10.15 -2.42
N ARG A 114 4.69 -9.16 -2.07
CA ARG A 114 5.34 -9.08 -0.75
C ARG A 114 4.95 -7.78 -0.06
N TRP A 115 4.74 -7.86 1.26
CA TRP A 115 4.50 -6.68 2.09
C TRP A 115 5.02 -6.94 3.49
N GLN A 116 5.10 -5.88 4.28
CA GLN A 116 5.46 -5.94 5.68
C GLN A 116 4.24 -5.64 6.55
N VAL A 117 4.26 -6.13 7.76
CA VAL A 117 3.27 -5.84 8.79
C VAL A 117 4.00 -5.61 10.10
N SER A 118 3.54 -4.64 10.89
CA SER A 118 4.11 -4.41 12.22
C SER A 118 3.91 -5.65 13.10
N ASN A 119 4.95 -6.05 13.80
CA ASN A 119 4.91 -7.28 14.61
C ASN A 119 3.89 -7.22 15.76
N TRP A 120 3.47 -6.02 16.16
CA TRP A 120 2.46 -5.82 17.20
C TRP A 120 1.03 -5.95 16.66
N ASN A 121 0.85 -5.88 15.33
CA ASN A 121 -0.47 -5.89 14.69
C ASN A 121 -0.96 -7.32 14.45
N LYS A 122 -1.31 -7.99 15.55
CA LYS A 122 -1.69 -9.41 15.52
C LYS A 122 -2.94 -9.68 14.71
N GLU A 123 -3.89 -8.75 14.72
CA GLU A 123 -5.12 -8.87 13.93
C GLU A 123 -4.82 -8.91 12.43
N ALA A 124 -3.97 -8.01 11.97
CA ALA A 124 -3.55 -7.99 10.56
C ALA A 124 -2.78 -9.26 10.19
N ILE A 125 -1.86 -9.71 11.06
CA ILE A 125 -1.09 -10.93 10.83
C ILE A 125 -2.03 -12.14 10.65
N GLU A 126 -3.03 -12.29 11.52
CA GLU A 126 -3.99 -13.39 11.41
C GLU A 126 -4.83 -13.29 10.13
N PHE A 127 -5.22 -12.07 9.76
CA PHE A 127 -5.93 -11.84 8.50
C PHE A 127 -5.10 -12.29 7.30
N TYR A 128 -3.82 -11.92 7.26
CA TYR A 128 -2.93 -12.29 6.16
C TYR A 128 -2.68 -13.81 6.09
N LYS A 129 -2.53 -14.44 7.25
CA LYS A 129 -2.41 -15.91 7.30
C LYS A 129 -3.65 -16.60 6.75
N LYS A 130 -4.84 -16.10 7.08
CA LYS A 130 -6.11 -16.68 6.58
C LYS A 130 -6.23 -16.59 5.08
N MET A 131 -5.69 -15.55 4.47
CA MET A 131 -5.72 -15.41 3.01
C MET A 131 -4.64 -16.25 2.30
N GLY A 132 -3.80 -16.95 3.06
CA GLY A 132 -2.78 -17.84 2.51
C GLY A 132 -1.36 -17.25 2.44
N ALA A 133 -1.15 -16.06 2.99
CA ALA A 133 0.20 -15.48 3.02
C ALA A 133 1.08 -16.20 4.05
N LYS A 134 2.35 -16.39 3.69
CA LYS A 134 3.37 -16.88 4.61
C LYS A 134 3.94 -15.70 5.36
N VAL A 135 3.83 -15.71 6.69
CA VAL A 135 4.40 -14.67 7.55
C VAL A 135 5.74 -15.15 8.09
N ASP A 136 6.80 -14.40 7.83
CA ASP A 136 8.17 -14.78 8.16
C ASP A 136 8.86 -13.57 8.82
N ASP A 137 9.43 -13.79 10.00
CA ASP A 137 10.12 -12.78 10.80
C ASP A 137 11.64 -13.05 10.94
N THR A 138 12.19 -13.93 10.11
CA THR A 138 13.61 -14.28 10.19
C THR A 138 14.54 -13.20 9.63
N GLU A 139 14.04 -12.38 8.72
CA GLU A 139 14.81 -11.27 8.13
C GLU A 139 14.46 -9.97 8.84
N ILE A 140 15.48 -9.16 9.11
CA ILE A 140 15.29 -7.84 9.74
C ILE A 140 15.74 -6.74 8.78
N ASN A 141 15.16 -5.55 8.95
CA ASN A 141 15.49 -4.38 8.14
C ASN A 141 16.82 -3.78 8.58
N CYS A 142 17.61 -3.34 7.60
CA CYS A 142 18.80 -2.53 7.84
C CYS A 142 18.69 -1.29 6.97
N ASP A 143 18.54 -0.13 7.60
CA ASP A 143 18.43 1.15 6.90
C ASP A 143 19.68 1.99 7.18
N LEU A 144 20.33 2.44 6.13
CA LEU A 144 21.41 3.40 6.21
C LEU A 144 20.89 4.71 5.62
N TYR A 145 20.65 5.69 6.48
CA TYR A 145 20.12 6.99 6.04
C TYR A 145 21.22 7.82 5.40
N LEU A 146 20.88 8.48 4.29
CA LEU A 146 21.80 9.28 3.49
C LEU A 146 21.53 10.77 3.66
#